data_45c2813a7cb61e0a4516bdac6a97b82b
#
_entry.id   45c2813a7cb61e0a4516bdac6a97b82b
#
_cell.length_a   1.000
_cell.length_b   1.000
_cell.length_c   1.000
_cell.angle_alpha   90.00
_cell.angle_beta   90.00
_cell.angle_gamma   90.00
#
_symmetry.space_group_name_H-M   'P 1'
#
loop_
_entity.id
_entity.type
_entity.pdbx_description
1 polymer ?
#
loop_
_entity_poly.entity_id
_entity_poly.type
_entity_poly.pdbx_seq_one_letter_code
_entity_poly.pdbx_strand_id
1 'polypeptide(L)'
;MTDKNLLMLLSRKAHDINRYNSQHTNGKVIHSLRIYAQMENPKLFISYSWSNPTHEQWVIDLANELTESGIHVILDKWDLKEGHDSVAFMEKMVTDPQITKVAIICDEIYASKADGRAGGVGTETQIISREVYENQEQGKFVAIISEKDSQGKAFLPTYYKSRIYIDLSEPDNYTDNFDKLLRWIYDKPLYTRPAIGNRPSFLDESDSISLGTTAIYKRAVSAIKENKIFASGALDEYLSTFVSNLERFRITEKEGEFDDQVVENIDKFTPYRNEAITLFITLSQYASTEENILKLHRFFEALIPYMSRPENVSSCSTWDFDNFKFIIHELFLYAVAILTKYERFREVNVLLTQQYYIAGRNDYGKDAMVGYEVFREYLRSLEHRNNRLELRRLSIHADLLEQRSKTSGIEFRYLMQADFILFLRNGIHQTDSYTSWFPDTLLYVGHFHSAFEVFARSSSKSYFEKAKYVLGIDKLSDLNELMNAYNTGRKKLPTWQFESFSPSVLLGFERLAQKV
;
A
#
# COMPACT_ATOMS: atom_id res chain seq x y z
N MET A 1 -3.49 28.32 -40.22
CA MET A 1 -2.27 28.81 -39.52
C MET A 1 -1.22 27.75 -39.75
N THR A 2 -0.16 28.09 -40.47
CA THR A 2 0.80 27.14 -41.01
C THR A 2 1.78 26.66 -39.95
N ASP A 3 2.17 25.39 -40.02
CA ASP A 3 3.08 24.68 -39.09
C ASP A 3 4.40 25.41 -38.70
N LYS A 4 4.84 26.37 -39.53
CA LYS A 4 6.01 27.22 -39.20
C LYS A 4 5.78 28.15 -38.02
N ASN A 5 4.57 28.60 -37.75
CA ASN A 5 4.29 29.50 -36.62
C ASN A 5 4.18 28.74 -35.28
N LEU A 6 3.83 27.47 -35.33
CA LEU A 6 3.79 26.61 -34.13
C LEU A 6 5.22 26.25 -33.69
N LEU A 7 6.10 25.93 -34.63
CA LEU A 7 7.54 25.66 -34.37
C LEU A 7 8.29 26.88 -33.82
N MET A 8 7.95 28.10 -34.28
CA MET A 8 8.55 29.33 -33.77
C MET A 8 8.08 29.66 -32.34
N LEU A 9 6.84 29.36 -31.99
CA LEU A 9 6.29 29.53 -30.64
C LEU A 9 6.88 28.51 -29.65
N LEU A 10 7.11 27.29 -30.09
CA LEU A 10 7.72 26.23 -29.30
C LEU A 10 9.23 26.50 -29.05
N SER A 11 9.94 27.01 -30.07
CA SER A 11 11.35 27.42 -29.94
C SER A 11 11.54 28.61 -28.98
N ARG A 12 10.67 29.60 -28.99
CA ARG A 12 10.70 30.74 -28.03
C ARG A 12 10.40 30.29 -26.60
N LYS A 13 9.41 29.42 -26.38
CA LYS A 13 9.15 28.88 -25.04
C LYS A 13 10.28 28.01 -24.51
N ALA A 14 10.98 27.26 -25.35
CA ALA A 14 12.15 26.49 -24.94
C ALA A 14 13.33 27.38 -24.53
N HIS A 15 13.47 28.55 -25.12
CA HIS A 15 14.54 29.50 -24.77
C HIS A 15 14.26 30.25 -23.45
N ASP A 16 13.00 30.55 -23.15
CA ASP A 16 12.59 31.17 -21.89
C ASP A 16 12.64 30.20 -20.71
N ILE A 17 12.36 28.92 -20.94
CA ILE A 17 12.47 27.85 -19.92
C ILE A 17 13.93 27.57 -19.55
N ASN A 18 14.88 27.65 -20.52
CA ASN A 18 16.30 27.48 -20.22
C ASN A 18 16.91 28.63 -19.40
N ARG A 19 16.31 29.80 -19.39
CA ARG A 19 16.77 30.96 -18.62
C ARG A 19 16.27 30.96 -17.16
N TYR A 20 15.18 30.22 -16.87
CA TYR A 20 14.58 30.14 -15.51
C TYR A 20 15.09 28.95 -14.71
N ASN A 21 15.70 27.94 -15.34
CA ASN A 21 16.03 26.63 -14.73
C ASN A 21 17.51 26.39 -14.44
N SER A 22 18.35 27.42 -14.34
CA SER A 22 19.78 27.21 -14.01
C SER A 22 20.06 26.95 -12.52
N GLN A 23 19.07 26.83 -11.64
CA GLN A 23 19.34 26.62 -10.21
C GLN A 23 18.56 25.51 -9.47
N HIS A 24 17.53 24.87 -9.99
CA HIS A 24 16.91 23.70 -9.32
C HIS A 24 16.07 22.87 -10.30
N THR A 25 16.36 21.56 -10.42
CA THR A 25 15.52 20.45 -10.92
C THR A 25 15.96 19.72 -12.18
N ASN A 26 16.98 18.86 -12.05
CA ASN A 26 17.33 17.87 -13.09
C ASN A 26 16.39 16.64 -13.16
N GLY A 27 15.54 16.40 -12.17
CA GLY A 27 14.69 15.20 -12.13
C GLY A 27 13.37 15.32 -12.89
N LYS A 28 12.73 16.50 -12.89
CA LYS A 28 11.39 16.69 -13.51
C LYS A 28 11.43 16.87 -15.02
N VAL A 29 12.50 17.44 -15.56
CA VAL A 29 12.67 17.64 -17.02
C VAL A 29 12.92 16.31 -17.74
N ILE A 30 13.72 15.43 -17.14
CA ILE A 30 13.96 14.08 -17.68
C ILE A 30 12.68 13.23 -17.65
N HIS A 31 11.84 13.39 -16.65
CA HIS A 31 10.55 12.69 -16.58
C HIS A 31 9.55 13.22 -17.63
N SER A 32 9.50 14.53 -17.87
CA SER A 32 8.67 15.15 -18.89
C SER A 32 9.12 14.80 -20.32
N LEU A 33 10.45 14.75 -20.57
CA LEU A 33 10.99 14.32 -21.86
C LEU A 33 10.77 12.82 -22.13
N ARG A 34 10.77 11.97 -21.08
CA ARG A 34 10.37 10.56 -21.21
C ARG A 34 8.88 10.40 -21.52
N ILE A 35 8.00 11.26 -21.00
CA ILE A 35 6.56 11.23 -21.30
C ILE A 35 6.30 11.70 -22.75
N TYR A 36 7.05 12.68 -23.27
CA TYR A 36 6.92 13.12 -24.68
C TYR A 36 7.49 12.10 -25.68
N ALA A 37 8.55 11.38 -25.35
CA ALA A 37 9.08 10.28 -26.16
C ALA A 37 8.15 9.05 -26.21
N GLN A 38 7.12 8.96 -25.38
CA GLN A 38 6.12 7.91 -25.37
C GLN A 38 4.89 8.19 -26.28
N MET A 39 4.89 9.28 -27.08
CA MET A 39 3.79 9.63 -27.97
C MET A 39 4.08 9.34 -29.47
N GLU A 40 5.23 8.77 -29.82
CA GLU A 40 5.44 8.28 -31.19
C GLU A 40 4.91 6.84 -31.29
N ASN A 41 4.03 6.61 -32.29
CA ASN A 41 3.52 5.28 -32.60
C ASN A 41 4.69 4.34 -32.91
N PRO A 42 4.77 3.14 -32.28
CA PRO A 42 5.86 2.22 -32.55
C PRO A 42 5.87 1.79 -34.02
N LYS A 43 7.07 1.66 -34.60
CA LYS A 43 7.25 1.18 -35.97
C LYS A 43 7.53 -0.32 -35.94
N LEU A 44 6.68 -1.07 -36.60
CA LEU A 44 6.76 -2.52 -36.74
C LEU A 44 6.99 -2.91 -38.18
N PHE A 45 8.04 -3.63 -38.48
CA PHE A 45 8.21 -4.29 -39.78
C PHE A 45 7.69 -5.74 -39.70
N ILE A 46 6.90 -6.17 -40.69
CA ILE A 46 6.41 -7.55 -40.85
C ILE A 46 7.18 -8.26 -41.95
N SER A 47 7.90 -9.32 -41.53
CA SER A 47 8.59 -10.23 -42.45
C SER A 47 7.81 -11.53 -42.57
N TYR A 48 7.48 -11.95 -43.79
CA TYR A 48 6.72 -13.17 -44.07
C TYR A 48 7.13 -13.79 -45.40
N SER A 49 6.65 -14.99 -45.69
CA SER A 49 6.85 -15.61 -46.99
C SER A 49 5.61 -15.44 -47.91
N TRP A 50 5.85 -15.22 -49.21
CA TRP A 50 4.77 -15.26 -50.19
C TRP A 50 4.43 -16.73 -50.51
N SER A 51 3.69 -17.37 -49.58
CA SER A 51 3.41 -18.80 -49.64
C SER A 51 2.24 -19.14 -50.53
N ASN A 52 1.11 -18.49 -50.27
CA ASN A 52 -0.12 -18.64 -51.03
C ASN A 52 -1.04 -17.43 -50.77
N PRO A 53 -2.06 -17.18 -51.64
CA PRO A 53 -2.94 -16.01 -51.48
C PRO A 53 -3.68 -15.95 -50.12
N THR A 54 -4.02 -17.07 -49.54
CA THR A 54 -4.72 -17.11 -48.23
C THR A 54 -3.80 -16.62 -47.10
N HIS A 55 -2.53 -17.07 -47.09
CA HIS A 55 -1.53 -16.64 -46.12
C HIS A 55 -1.21 -15.13 -46.29
N GLU A 56 -1.05 -14.68 -47.55
CA GLU A 56 -0.82 -13.26 -47.84
C GLU A 56 -1.98 -12.38 -47.35
N GLN A 57 -3.23 -12.82 -47.53
CA GLN A 57 -4.40 -12.10 -47.04
C GLN A 57 -4.42 -12.07 -45.48
N TRP A 58 -4.13 -13.20 -44.83
CA TRP A 58 -4.02 -13.27 -43.37
C TRP A 58 -2.98 -12.28 -42.84
N VAL A 59 -1.83 -12.14 -43.50
CA VAL A 59 -0.79 -11.16 -43.10
C VAL A 59 -1.28 -9.74 -43.26
N ILE A 60 -2.02 -9.43 -44.37
CA ILE A 60 -2.61 -8.10 -44.59
C ILE A 60 -3.66 -7.79 -43.53
N ASP A 61 -4.49 -8.76 -43.15
CA ASP A 61 -5.52 -8.59 -42.13
C ASP A 61 -4.88 -8.33 -40.73
N LEU A 62 -3.84 -9.07 -40.38
CA LEU A 62 -3.05 -8.80 -39.17
C LEU A 62 -2.41 -7.41 -39.18
N ALA A 63 -1.85 -6.99 -40.33
CA ALA A 63 -1.24 -5.67 -40.49
C ALA A 63 -2.26 -4.54 -40.33
N ASN A 64 -3.49 -4.73 -40.83
CA ASN A 64 -4.59 -3.79 -40.64
C ASN A 64 -5.00 -3.67 -39.19
N GLU A 65 -5.18 -4.81 -38.48
CA GLU A 65 -5.56 -4.86 -37.07
C GLU A 65 -4.51 -4.18 -36.17
N LEU A 66 -3.23 -4.38 -36.49
CA LEU A 66 -2.11 -3.71 -35.81
C LEU A 66 -2.10 -2.20 -36.08
N THR A 67 -2.40 -1.81 -37.31
CA THR A 67 -2.50 -0.37 -37.70
C THR A 67 -3.65 0.31 -36.98
N GLU A 68 -4.81 -0.34 -36.90
CA GLU A 68 -5.98 0.13 -36.13
C GLU A 68 -5.65 0.26 -34.63
N SER A 69 -4.73 -0.57 -34.13
CA SER A 69 -4.22 -0.51 -32.76
C SER A 69 -3.15 0.59 -32.53
N GLY A 70 -2.92 1.47 -33.50
CA GLY A 70 -2.01 2.62 -33.40
C GLY A 70 -0.54 2.31 -33.69
N ILE A 71 -0.24 1.22 -34.39
CA ILE A 71 1.12 0.84 -34.77
C ILE A 71 1.41 1.27 -36.20
N HIS A 72 2.57 1.88 -36.42
CA HIS A 72 3.03 2.17 -37.77
C HIS A 72 3.62 0.89 -38.40
N VAL A 73 2.77 0.13 -39.08
CA VAL A 73 3.16 -1.13 -39.71
C VAL A 73 3.83 -0.84 -41.05
N ILE A 74 4.97 -1.50 -41.30
CA ILE A 74 5.69 -1.50 -42.55
C ILE A 74 5.55 -2.90 -43.16
N LEU A 75 4.96 -2.97 -44.33
CA LEU A 75 4.70 -4.21 -45.06
C LEU A 75 5.17 -4.05 -46.51
N ASP A 76 5.81 -5.07 -47.06
CA ASP A 76 6.32 -5.06 -48.43
C ASP A 76 5.23 -4.73 -49.45
N LYS A 77 4.02 -5.30 -49.30
CA LYS A 77 2.85 -4.99 -50.18
C LYS A 77 2.44 -3.51 -50.19
N TRP A 78 2.80 -2.74 -49.19
CA TRP A 78 2.46 -1.32 -49.07
C TRP A 78 3.63 -0.40 -49.39
N ASP A 79 4.86 -0.82 -49.03
CA ASP A 79 6.04 0.04 -49.00
C ASP A 79 7.06 -0.29 -50.10
N LEU A 80 7.03 -1.52 -50.63
CA LEU A 80 7.89 -1.93 -51.73
C LEU A 80 7.18 -1.72 -53.07
N LYS A 81 7.79 -0.97 -53.99
CA LYS A 81 7.25 -0.67 -55.30
C LYS A 81 8.00 -1.43 -56.40
N GLU A 82 7.34 -1.59 -57.53
CA GLU A 82 7.96 -2.17 -58.73
C GLU A 82 9.25 -1.41 -59.09
N GLY A 83 10.32 -2.17 -59.32
CA GLY A 83 11.67 -1.67 -59.60
C GLY A 83 12.54 -1.40 -58.37
N HIS A 84 12.01 -1.58 -57.14
CA HIS A 84 12.81 -1.53 -55.94
C HIS A 84 13.55 -2.87 -55.73
N ASP A 85 14.76 -2.80 -55.12
CA ASP A 85 15.49 -3.97 -54.70
C ASP A 85 14.91 -4.50 -53.38
N SER A 86 14.34 -5.70 -53.42
CA SER A 86 13.71 -6.34 -52.27
C SER A 86 14.72 -6.66 -51.15
N VAL A 87 15.94 -7.06 -51.51
CA VAL A 87 17.00 -7.41 -50.55
C VAL A 87 17.48 -6.15 -49.82
N ALA A 88 17.75 -5.08 -50.56
CA ALA A 88 18.14 -3.80 -49.97
C ALA A 88 17.02 -3.20 -49.09
N PHE A 89 15.76 -3.39 -49.47
CA PHE A 89 14.61 -3.00 -48.63
C PHE A 89 14.59 -3.76 -47.32
N MET A 90 14.70 -5.09 -47.35
CA MET A 90 14.74 -5.95 -46.15
C MET A 90 15.89 -5.60 -45.22
N GLU A 91 17.10 -5.46 -45.77
CA GLU A 91 18.29 -5.08 -44.98
C GLU A 91 18.07 -3.76 -44.26
N LYS A 92 17.52 -2.76 -44.97
CA LYS A 92 17.20 -1.46 -44.37
C LYS A 92 16.17 -1.60 -43.25
N MET A 93 15.08 -2.36 -43.45
CA MET A 93 14.03 -2.53 -42.42
C MET A 93 14.54 -3.21 -41.16
N VAL A 94 15.48 -4.11 -41.29
CA VAL A 94 16.02 -4.86 -40.15
C VAL A 94 17.12 -4.06 -39.41
N THR A 95 17.90 -3.25 -40.12
CA THR A 95 19.02 -2.50 -39.55
C THR A 95 18.68 -1.06 -39.12
N ASP A 96 17.58 -0.48 -39.63
CA ASP A 96 17.17 0.89 -39.29
C ASP A 96 16.82 1.00 -37.79
N PRO A 97 17.50 1.91 -37.06
CA PRO A 97 17.22 2.12 -35.64
C PRO A 97 15.84 2.73 -35.35
N GLN A 98 15.17 3.32 -36.36
CA GLN A 98 13.81 3.82 -36.21
C GLN A 98 12.76 2.69 -36.19
N ILE A 99 13.09 1.53 -36.75
CA ILE A 99 12.23 0.35 -36.70
C ILE A 99 12.54 -0.41 -35.41
N THR A 100 11.67 -0.22 -34.42
CA THR A 100 11.90 -0.73 -33.06
C THR A 100 11.53 -2.19 -32.91
N LYS A 101 10.64 -2.72 -33.77
CA LYS A 101 10.09 -4.07 -33.69
C LYS A 101 10.03 -4.74 -35.07
N VAL A 102 10.32 -6.04 -35.11
CA VAL A 102 10.23 -6.89 -36.31
C VAL A 102 9.44 -8.14 -35.96
N ALA A 103 8.31 -8.33 -36.62
CA ALA A 103 7.50 -9.54 -36.53
C ALA A 103 7.85 -10.48 -37.66
N ILE A 104 8.19 -11.73 -37.33
CA ILE A 104 8.54 -12.78 -38.27
C ILE A 104 7.36 -13.74 -38.34
N ILE A 105 6.58 -13.70 -39.42
CA ILE A 105 5.45 -14.60 -39.61
C ILE A 105 5.98 -15.97 -40.08
N CYS A 106 5.76 -16.97 -39.28
CA CYS A 106 6.27 -18.33 -39.49
C CYS A 106 5.14 -19.25 -39.95
N ASP A 107 5.22 -19.66 -41.20
CA ASP A 107 4.49 -20.76 -41.82
C ASP A 107 5.48 -21.89 -42.25
N GLU A 108 4.98 -22.97 -42.83
CA GLU A 108 5.80 -24.10 -43.30
C GLU A 108 6.86 -23.63 -44.33
N ILE A 109 6.43 -22.75 -45.28
CA ILE A 109 7.30 -22.26 -46.33
C ILE A 109 8.38 -21.33 -45.80
N TYR A 110 8.07 -20.44 -44.87
CA TYR A 110 9.04 -19.58 -44.24
C TYR A 110 10.11 -20.40 -43.48
N ALA A 111 9.67 -21.36 -42.69
CA ALA A 111 10.58 -22.23 -41.95
C ALA A 111 11.50 -23.05 -42.88
N SER A 112 10.93 -23.63 -43.95
CA SER A 112 11.69 -24.37 -44.96
C SER A 112 12.71 -23.50 -45.72
N LYS A 113 12.35 -22.29 -46.14
CA LYS A 113 13.26 -21.35 -46.78
C LYS A 113 14.36 -20.90 -45.85
N ALA A 114 14.05 -20.68 -44.56
CA ALA A 114 15.02 -20.27 -43.54
C ALA A 114 16.06 -21.37 -43.23
N ASP A 115 15.64 -22.63 -43.20
CA ASP A 115 16.48 -23.78 -42.88
C ASP A 115 17.18 -24.38 -44.13
N GLY A 116 16.66 -24.12 -45.34
CA GLY A 116 17.16 -24.65 -46.62
C GLY A 116 18.42 -23.92 -47.08
N ARG A 117 19.60 -24.38 -46.68
CA ARG A 117 20.92 -23.85 -47.07
C ARG A 117 21.38 -24.20 -48.49
N ALA A 118 20.54 -24.78 -49.33
CA ALA A 118 20.91 -25.25 -50.65
C ALA A 118 20.28 -24.38 -51.77
N GLY A 119 21.06 -23.46 -52.35
CA GLY A 119 20.82 -22.80 -53.63
C GLY A 119 20.18 -21.44 -53.56
N GLY A 120 20.93 -20.40 -53.33
CA GLY A 120 20.75 -19.02 -53.87
C GLY A 120 19.49 -18.20 -53.52
N VAL A 121 18.53 -18.79 -52.82
CA VAL A 121 17.22 -18.19 -52.52
C VAL A 121 17.07 -18.14 -50.99
N GLY A 122 17.63 -17.11 -50.40
CA GLY A 122 17.58 -17.01 -48.92
C GLY A 122 18.28 -15.78 -48.37
N THR A 123 18.60 -14.79 -49.18
CA THR A 123 19.29 -13.58 -48.76
C THR A 123 18.50 -12.84 -47.68
N GLU A 124 17.19 -12.77 -47.82
CA GLU A 124 16.26 -12.10 -46.88
C GLU A 124 16.25 -12.77 -45.53
N THR A 125 16.16 -14.10 -45.50
CA THR A 125 16.17 -14.89 -44.23
C THR A 125 17.57 -14.94 -43.61
N GLN A 126 18.63 -14.81 -44.38
CA GLN A 126 20.01 -14.71 -43.88
C GLN A 126 20.25 -13.39 -43.14
N ILE A 127 19.69 -12.27 -43.64
CA ILE A 127 19.80 -10.98 -42.99
C ILE A 127 19.14 -11.03 -41.61
N ILE A 128 17.89 -11.51 -41.54
CA ILE A 128 17.16 -11.63 -40.27
C ILE A 128 17.87 -12.60 -39.32
N SER A 129 18.31 -13.77 -39.80
CA SER A 129 18.97 -14.76 -38.96
C SER A 129 20.28 -14.21 -38.37
N ARG A 130 21.05 -13.46 -39.14
CA ARG A 130 22.28 -12.83 -38.68
C ARG A 130 21.99 -11.80 -37.58
N GLU A 131 21.06 -10.90 -37.81
CA GLU A 131 20.66 -9.88 -36.83
C GLU A 131 20.07 -10.49 -35.56
N VAL A 132 19.29 -11.57 -35.67
CA VAL A 132 18.75 -12.32 -34.52
C VAL A 132 19.88 -12.97 -33.71
N TYR A 133 20.97 -13.44 -34.33
CA TYR A 133 22.12 -14.01 -33.64
C TYR A 133 23.06 -12.96 -33.03
N GLU A 134 23.31 -11.86 -33.75
CA GLU A 134 24.28 -10.82 -33.35
C GLU A 134 23.72 -9.88 -32.28
N ASN A 135 22.40 -9.63 -32.27
CA ASN A 135 21.75 -8.81 -31.25
C ASN A 135 21.46 -9.60 -29.97
N GLN A 136 22.27 -9.40 -28.95
CA GLN A 136 22.05 -9.99 -27.62
C GLN A 136 20.84 -9.35 -26.89
N GLU A 137 20.47 -8.12 -27.22
CA GLU A 137 19.24 -7.47 -26.73
C GLU A 137 18.02 -7.95 -27.53
N GLN A 138 17.39 -9.01 -27.05
CA GLN A 138 16.38 -9.81 -27.75
C GLN A 138 14.99 -9.15 -27.86
N GLY A 139 14.86 -7.86 -27.68
CA GLY A 139 13.58 -7.15 -27.67
C GLY A 139 13.06 -6.72 -29.06
N LYS A 140 13.89 -6.78 -30.14
CA LYS A 140 13.52 -6.28 -31.46
C LYS A 140 12.75 -7.29 -32.31
N PHE A 141 13.00 -8.58 -32.17
CA PHE A 141 12.44 -9.63 -33.01
C PHE A 141 11.50 -10.54 -32.26
N VAL A 142 10.33 -10.87 -32.85
CA VAL A 142 9.40 -11.91 -32.37
C VAL A 142 8.94 -12.78 -33.53
N ALA A 143 8.90 -14.09 -33.32
CA ALA A 143 8.23 -15.02 -34.24
C ALA A 143 6.73 -15.10 -33.91
N ILE A 144 5.90 -15.01 -34.94
CA ILE A 144 4.44 -15.18 -34.88
C ILE A 144 4.11 -16.42 -35.68
N ILE A 145 3.43 -17.37 -35.05
CA ILE A 145 2.99 -18.60 -35.71
C ILE A 145 1.63 -18.36 -36.35
N SER A 146 1.54 -18.50 -37.66
CA SER A 146 0.30 -18.40 -38.42
C SER A 146 -0.38 -19.75 -38.65
N GLU A 147 0.41 -20.85 -38.64
CA GLU A 147 -0.10 -22.22 -38.80
C GLU A 147 0.78 -23.23 -38.08
N LYS A 148 0.24 -24.45 -37.87
CA LYS A 148 0.91 -25.59 -37.24
C LYS A 148 0.79 -26.83 -38.11
N ASP A 149 1.68 -27.80 -37.88
CA ASP A 149 1.57 -29.11 -38.53
C ASP A 149 0.38 -29.94 -37.98
N SER A 150 0.13 -31.10 -38.59
CA SER A 150 -0.95 -32.02 -38.21
C SER A 150 -0.83 -32.58 -36.79
N GLN A 151 0.32 -32.38 -36.13
CA GLN A 151 0.57 -32.79 -34.74
C GLN A 151 0.50 -31.62 -33.78
N GLY A 152 0.13 -30.41 -34.24
CA GLY A 152 0.05 -29.18 -33.44
C GLY A 152 1.40 -28.54 -33.16
N LYS A 153 2.46 -28.92 -33.88
CA LYS A 153 3.78 -28.34 -33.71
C LYS A 153 3.94 -27.09 -34.60
N ALA A 154 4.47 -26.00 -34.01
CA ALA A 154 4.73 -24.76 -34.73
C ALA A 154 5.86 -24.90 -35.76
N PHE A 155 5.66 -24.27 -36.93
CA PHE A 155 6.68 -24.14 -37.96
C PHE A 155 7.65 -23.02 -37.59
N LEU A 156 8.77 -23.33 -36.94
CA LEU A 156 9.79 -22.38 -36.51
C LEU A 156 11.11 -22.62 -37.22
N PRO A 157 11.76 -21.57 -37.75
CA PRO A 157 13.13 -21.66 -38.25
C PRO A 157 14.08 -22.15 -37.16
N THR A 158 15.12 -22.88 -37.54
CA THR A 158 16.09 -23.47 -36.60
C THR A 158 16.75 -22.41 -35.70
N TYR A 159 17.01 -21.21 -36.23
CA TYR A 159 17.61 -20.12 -35.46
C TYR A 159 16.68 -19.53 -34.39
N TYR A 160 15.37 -19.83 -34.43
CA TYR A 160 14.40 -19.30 -33.50
C TYR A 160 13.86 -20.36 -32.51
N LYS A 161 14.16 -21.67 -32.69
CA LYS A 161 13.58 -22.78 -31.92
C LYS A 161 13.78 -22.70 -30.39
N SER A 162 14.81 -22.00 -29.93
CA SER A 162 15.08 -21.83 -28.49
C SER A 162 14.41 -20.59 -27.88
N ARG A 163 13.69 -19.79 -28.65
CA ARG A 163 13.08 -18.52 -28.23
C ARG A 163 11.59 -18.67 -28.04
N ILE A 164 11.01 -17.81 -27.19
CA ILE A 164 9.57 -17.71 -26.99
C ILE A 164 8.97 -17.03 -28.23
N TYR A 165 7.85 -17.54 -28.70
CA TYR A 165 7.09 -17.03 -29.84
C TYR A 165 5.65 -16.69 -29.44
N ILE A 166 4.91 -16.00 -30.32
CA ILE A 166 3.49 -15.70 -30.16
C ILE A 166 2.70 -16.57 -31.17
N ASP A 167 1.71 -17.28 -30.68
CA ASP A 167 0.92 -18.21 -31.49
C ASP A 167 -0.43 -17.58 -31.85
N LEU A 168 -0.61 -17.18 -33.09
CA LEU A 168 -1.87 -16.65 -33.64
C LEU A 168 -2.57 -17.66 -34.58
N SER A 169 -2.14 -18.92 -34.59
CA SER A 169 -2.71 -19.97 -35.45
C SER A 169 -4.07 -20.48 -35.00
N GLU A 170 -4.39 -20.35 -33.69
CA GLU A 170 -5.59 -20.91 -33.08
C GLU A 170 -6.63 -19.83 -32.78
N PRO A 171 -7.85 -19.91 -33.35
CA PRO A 171 -8.89 -18.89 -33.15
C PRO A 171 -9.28 -18.70 -31.68
N ASP A 172 -9.31 -19.80 -30.89
CA ASP A 172 -9.72 -19.75 -29.48
C ASP A 172 -8.76 -18.94 -28.60
N ASN A 173 -7.49 -18.86 -28.99
CA ASN A 173 -6.46 -18.15 -28.23
C ASN A 173 -5.98 -16.88 -28.93
N TYR A 174 -6.57 -16.54 -30.08
CA TYR A 174 -6.11 -15.43 -30.90
C TYR A 174 -6.12 -14.10 -30.16
N THR A 175 -7.24 -13.76 -29.52
CA THR A 175 -7.41 -12.48 -28.80
C THR A 175 -6.39 -12.31 -27.67
N ASP A 176 -6.17 -13.35 -26.87
CA ASP A 176 -5.21 -13.29 -25.74
C ASP A 176 -3.77 -13.18 -26.25
N ASN A 177 -3.46 -13.86 -27.35
CA ASN A 177 -2.13 -13.82 -27.94
C ASN A 177 -1.88 -12.53 -28.74
N PHE A 178 -2.94 -11.97 -29.33
CA PHE A 178 -2.86 -10.64 -29.95
C PHE A 178 -2.61 -9.54 -28.89
N ASP A 179 -3.26 -9.60 -27.72
CA ASP A 179 -2.92 -8.71 -26.59
C ASP A 179 -1.44 -8.85 -26.15
N LYS A 180 -0.90 -10.07 -26.15
CA LYS A 180 0.54 -10.29 -25.89
C LYS A 180 1.42 -9.64 -26.95
N LEU A 181 1.00 -9.70 -28.23
CA LEU A 181 1.71 -9.05 -29.32
C LEU A 181 1.71 -7.54 -29.16
N LEU A 182 0.56 -6.94 -28.90
CA LEU A 182 0.44 -5.51 -28.64
C LEU A 182 1.34 -5.08 -27.47
N ARG A 183 1.30 -5.80 -26.36
CA ARG A 183 2.15 -5.51 -25.19
C ARG A 183 3.64 -5.61 -25.49
N TRP A 184 4.03 -6.57 -26.33
CA TRP A 184 5.41 -6.70 -26.76
C TRP A 184 5.84 -5.52 -27.66
N ILE A 185 4.96 -5.09 -28.60
CA ILE A 185 5.23 -3.95 -29.48
C ILE A 185 5.37 -2.64 -28.69
N TYR A 186 4.51 -2.42 -27.69
CA TYR A 186 4.50 -1.22 -26.87
C TYR A 186 5.47 -1.27 -25.66
N ASP A 187 6.25 -2.33 -25.50
CA ASP A 187 7.12 -2.57 -24.34
C ASP A 187 6.36 -2.46 -23.01
N LYS A 188 5.13 -2.99 -22.96
CA LYS A 188 4.24 -3.01 -21.79
C LYS A 188 3.94 -4.45 -21.34
N PRO A 189 4.91 -5.15 -20.73
CA PRO A 189 4.72 -6.55 -20.35
C PRO A 189 3.54 -6.71 -19.39
N LEU A 190 2.82 -7.83 -19.52
CA LEU A 190 1.69 -8.17 -18.65
C LEU A 190 2.11 -8.25 -17.17
N TYR A 191 3.31 -8.78 -16.93
CA TYR A 191 3.90 -8.91 -15.60
C TYR A 191 5.09 -7.96 -15.48
N THR A 192 4.92 -6.90 -14.69
CA THR A 192 6.03 -6.02 -14.34
C THR A 192 6.65 -6.49 -13.03
N ARG A 193 7.98 -6.57 -13.01
CA ARG A 193 8.67 -6.83 -11.73
C ARG A 193 8.34 -5.72 -10.75
N PRO A 194 7.81 -6.01 -9.54
CA PRO A 194 7.63 -5.00 -8.53
C PRO A 194 8.97 -4.35 -8.20
N ALA A 195 8.93 -3.08 -7.80
CA ALA A 195 10.12 -2.41 -7.32
C ALA A 195 10.75 -3.22 -6.18
N ILE A 196 12.08 -3.34 -6.20
CA ILE A 196 12.80 -3.98 -5.09
C ILE A 196 12.47 -3.15 -3.84
N GLY A 197 11.85 -3.78 -2.86
CA GLY A 197 11.58 -3.17 -1.56
C GLY A 197 12.90 -2.81 -0.87
N ASN A 198 12.82 -1.90 0.10
CA ASN A 198 13.97 -1.59 0.93
C ASN A 198 14.47 -2.88 1.62
N ARG A 199 15.78 -3.01 1.73
CA ARG A 199 16.39 -4.06 2.52
C ARG A 199 15.81 -4.00 3.93
N PRO A 200 15.39 -5.13 4.52
CA PRO A 200 14.92 -5.14 5.90
C PRO A 200 15.95 -4.52 6.84
N SER A 201 15.54 -3.57 7.65
CA SER A 201 16.45 -2.81 8.53
C SER A 201 17.25 -3.71 9.50
N PHE A 202 16.70 -4.87 9.88
CA PHE A 202 17.39 -5.85 10.73
C PHE A 202 18.64 -6.49 10.07
N LEU A 203 18.86 -6.28 8.77
CA LEU A 203 20.04 -6.78 8.05
C LEU A 203 21.17 -5.74 7.96
N ASP A 204 20.88 -4.49 8.28
CA ASP A 204 21.82 -3.37 8.08
C ASP A 204 22.53 -2.91 9.35
N GLU A 205 22.00 -3.27 10.55
CA GLU A 205 22.57 -2.84 11.84
C GLU A 205 22.67 -4.01 12.82
N SER A 206 23.81 -4.13 13.49
CA SER A 206 24.04 -5.07 14.60
C SER A 206 23.12 -4.79 15.81
N ASP A 207 22.49 -3.62 15.89
CA ASP A 207 21.66 -3.14 17.01
C ASP A 207 20.15 -3.07 16.70
N SER A 208 19.67 -3.61 15.56
CA SER A 208 18.25 -3.58 15.27
C SER A 208 17.47 -4.63 16.06
N ILE A 209 16.52 -4.17 16.90
CA ILE A 209 15.61 -5.06 17.61
C ILE A 209 14.64 -5.69 16.61
N SER A 210 14.69 -7.01 16.43
CA SER A 210 13.80 -7.73 15.51
C SER A 210 12.72 -8.51 16.25
N LEU A 211 11.43 -8.25 15.98
CA LEU A 211 10.34 -9.10 16.44
C LEU A 211 10.22 -10.43 15.68
N GLY A 212 10.85 -10.56 14.50
CA GLY A 212 10.74 -11.75 13.67
C GLY A 212 9.34 -11.99 13.09
N THR A 213 8.48 -10.98 13.08
CA THR A 213 7.06 -11.08 12.65
C THR A 213 6.83 -10.90 11.17
N THR A 214 7.77 -10.29 10.44
CA THR A 214 7.54 -9.81 9.05
C THR A 214 7.10 -10.92 8.07
N ALA A 215 7.67 -12.12 8.15
CA ALA A 215 7.27 -13.23 7.28
C ALA A 215 5.88 -13.78 7.65
N ILE A 216 5.63 -13.93 8.95
CA ILE A 216 4.36 -14.42 9.51
C ILE A 216 3.25 -13.41 9.22
N TYR A 217 3.52 -12.12 9.37
CA TYR A 217 2.64 -11.02 9.02
C TYR A 217 2.18 -11.08 7.56
N LYS A 218 3.13 -11.19 6.60
CA LYS A 218 2.80 -11.30 5.17
C LYS A 218 1.92 -12.50 4.87
N ARG A 219 2.21 -13.65 5.51
CA ARG A 219 1.41 -14.86 5.40
C ARG A 219 0.00 -14.66 5.95
N ALA A 220 -0.15 -14.05 7.13
CA ALA A 220 -1.46 -13.78 7.74
C ALA A 220 -2.31 -12.85 6.87
N VAL A 221 -1.75 -11.73 6.41
CA VAL A 221 -2.44 -10.76 5.54
C VAL A 221 -2.89 -11.40 4.23
N SER A 222 -2.03 -12.18 3.55
CA SER A 222 -2.40 -12.89 2.32
C SER A 222 -3.49 -13.92 2.58
N ALA A 223 -3.37 -14.73 3.64
CA ALA A 223 -4.34 -15.76 3.99
C ALA A 223 -5.73 -15.16 4.27
N ILE A 224 -5.80 -14.03 4.96
CA ILE A 224 -7.06 -13.33 5.27
C ILE A 224 -7.66 -12.76 3.99
N LYS A 225 -6.89 -12.05 3.15
CA LYS A 225 -7.40 -11.44 1.91
C LYS A 225 -7.92 -12.48 0.92
N GLU A 226 -7.28 -13.63 0.86
CA GLU A 226 -7.64 -14.74 -0.03
C GLU A 226 -8.64 -15.72 0.60
N ASN A 227 -9.13 -15.45 1.80
CA ASN A 227 -10.04 -16.31 2.57
C ASN A 227 -9.57 -17.80 2.63
N LYS A 228 -8.28 -17.98 2.94
CA LYS A 228 -7.70 -19.34 3.06
C LYS A 228 -8.20 -20.05 4.31
N ILE A 229 -8.35 -21.36 4.25
CA ILE A 229 -8.81 -22.20 5.37
C ILE A 229 -7.95 -21.99 6.63
N PHE A 230 -6.66 -21.74 6.47
CA PHE A 230 -5.72 -21.52 7.57
C PHE A 230 -5.60 -20.04 8.01
N ALA A 231 -6.45 -19.12 7.52
CA ALA A 231 -6.34 -17.69 7.83
C ALA A 231 -6.46 -17.40 9.33
N SER A 232 -7.36 -18.09 10.03
CA SER A 232 -7.54 -17.98 11.49
C SER A 232 -6.27 -18.40 12.25
N GLY A 233 -5.65 -19.54 11.87
CA GLY A 233 -4.39 -20.00 12.47
C GLY A 233 -3.19 -19.09 12.16
N ALA A 234 -3.12 -18.53 10.94
CA ALA A 234 -2.06 -17.59 10.58
C ALA A 234 -2.19 -16.25 11.35
N LEU A 235 -3.41 -15.81 11.64
CA LEU A 235 -3.66 -14.68 12.52
C LEU A 235 -3.17 -14.94 13.94
N ASP A 236 -3.53 -16.09 14.52
CA ASP A 236 -3.12 -16.48 15.88
C ASP A 236 -1.57 -16.60 15.98
N GLU A 237 -0.93 -17.16 14.96
CA GLU A 237 0.53 -17.27 14.89
C GLU A 237 1.19 -15.89 14.91
N TYR A 238 0.68 -14.93 14.12
CA TYR A 238 1.20 -13.57 14.12
C TYR A 238 1.02 -12.88 15.47
N LEU A 239 -0.20 -12.88 16.01
CA LEU A 239 -0.51 -12.20 17.26
C LEU A 239 0.30 -12.78 18.44
N SER A 240 0.41 -14.11 18.54
CA SER A 240 1.19 -14.76 19.61
C SER A 240 2.69 -14.52 19.48
N THR A 241 3.23 -14.57 18.25
CA THR A 241 4.66 -14.26 18.01
C THR A 241 4.98 -12.81 18.32
N PHE A 242 4.08 -11.89 17.95
CA PHE A 242 4.23 -10.47 18.27
C PHE A 242 4.30 -10.26 19.78
N VAL A 243 3.35 -10.82 20.54
CA VAL A 243 3.31 -10.71 22.00
C VAL A 243 4.58 -11.31 22.63
N SER A 244 4.92 -12.56 22.31
CA SER A 244 6.06 -13.24 22.94
C SER A 244 7.40 -12.58 22.64
N ASN A 245 7.57 -11.97 21.47
CA ASN A 245 8.81 -11.32 21.08
C ASN A 245 8.87 -9.83 21.49
N LEU A 246 7.78 -9.24 21.99
CA LEU A 246 7.78 -7.85 22.45
C LEU A 246 8.77 -7.63 23.59
N GLU A 247 9.09 -8.67 24.37
CA GLU A 247 10.12 -8.64 25.41
C GLU A 247 11.47 -8.11 24.91
N ARG A 248 11.79 -8.30 23.63
CA ARG A 248 13.03 -7.80 23.03
C ARG A 248 13.14 -6.26 23.01
N PHE A 249 12.03 -5.58 23.20
CA PHE A 249 11.96 -4.13 23.34
C PHE A 249 12.11 -3.66 24.80
N ARG A 250 12.36 -4.57 25.74
CA ARG A 250 12.63 -4.17 27.14
C ARG A 250 13.96 -3.46 27.24
N ILE A 251 13.95 -2.27 27.82
CA ILE A 251 15.15 -1.49 28.09
C ILE A 251 15.77 -2.07 29.36
N THR A 252 16.88 -2.80 29.22
CA THR A 252 17.57 -3.46 30.32
C THR A 252 18.81 -2.68 30.75
N GLU A 253 19.50 -2.06 29.81
CA GLU A 253 20.71 -1.28 30.07
C GLU A 253 20.35 0.20 30.12
N LYS A 254 20.73 0.85 31.21
CA LYS A 254 20.46 2.28 31.41
C LYS A 254 21.74 3.08 31.19
N GLU A 255 22.22 3.08 29.94
CA GLU A 255 23.33 3.91 29.55
C GLU A 255 22.83 5.28 29.07
N GLY A 256 23.32 6.38 29.63
CA GLY A 256 22.87 7.73 29.30
C GLY A 256 21.52 8.08 29.94
N GLU A 257 20.80 9.00 29.29
CA GLU A 257 19.49 9.47 29.77
C GLU A 257 18.38 8.48 29.39
N PHE A 258 17.65 8.00 30.38
CA PHE A 258 16.63 6.97 30.19
C PHE A 258 15.47 7.41 29.26
N ASP A 259 15.07 8.67 29.33
CA ASP A 259 14.03 9.22 28.47
C ASP A 259 14.43 9.28 26.98
N ASP A 260 15.73 9.43 26.66
CA ASP A 260 16.24 9.30 25.30
C ASP A 260 16.11 7.85 24.81
N GLN A 261 16.45 6.88 25.65
CA GLN A 261 16.30 5.45 25.33
C GLN A 261 14.83 5.07 25.10
N VAL A 262 13.90 5.63 25.90
CA VAL A 262 12.45 5.40 25.71
C VAL A 262 12.00 5.87 24.33
N VAL A 263 12.36 7.10 23.93
CA VAL A 263 11.96 7.65 22.61
C VAL A 263 12.61 6.87 21.47
N GLU A 264 13.90 6.55 21.57
CA GLU A 264 14.59 5.75 20.57
C GLU A 264 13.97 4.35 20.41
N ASN A 265 13.61 3.71 21.52
CA ASN A 265 12.98 2.39 21.53
C ASN A 265 11.59 2.44 20.87
N ILE A 266 10.80 3.50 21.16
CA ILE A 266 9.52 3.76 20.50
C ILE A 266 9.73 3.93 18.99
N ASP A 267 10.77 4.64 18.56
CA ASP A 267 11.04 4.85 17.13
C ASP A 267 11.48 3.56 16.44
N LYS A 268 12.32 2.75 17.06
CA LYS A 268 12.71 1.41 16.58
C LYS A 268 11.51 0.47 16.42
N PHE A 269 10.42 0.69 17.14
CA PHE A 269 9.19 -0.10 17.04
C PHE A 269 8.34 0.25 15.78
N THR A 270 8.60 1.34 15.08
CA THR A 270 7.79 1.83 13.94
C THR A 270 7.48 0.77 12.87
N PRO A 271 8.41 -0.09 12.41
CA PRO A 271 8.10 -1.11 11.42
C PRO A 271 7.00 -2.08 11.89
N TYR A 272 7.05 -2.52 13.15
CA TYR A 272 6.11 -3.48 13.73
C TYR A 272 4.75 -2.86 14.02
N ARG A 273 4.72 -1.58 14.39
CA ARG A 273 3.49 -0.79 14.41
C ARG A 273 2.81 -0.80 13.04
N ASN A 274 3.55 -0.57 11.97
CA ASN A 274 3.01 -0.54 10.60
C ASN A 274 2.52 -1.92 10.14
N GLU A 275 3.18 -3.01 10.55
CA GLU A 275 2.68 -4.38 10.34
C GLU A 275 1.32 -4.57 11.03
N ALA A 276 1.20 -4.18 12.31
CA ALA A 276 -0.04 -4.29 13.08
C ALA A 276 -1.17 -3.43 12.46
N ILE A 277 -0.89 -2.19 12.07
CA ILE A 277 -1.85 -1.30 11.39
C ILE A 277 -2.38 -1.96 10.11
N THR A 278 -1.49 -2.52 9.28
CA THR A 278 -1.91 -3.19 8.04
C THR A 278 -2.74 -4.43 8.33
N LEU A 279 -2.44 -5.17 9.39
CA LEU A 279 -3.26 -6.30 9.83
C LEU A 279 -4.64 -5.83 10.30
N PHE A 280 -4.73 -4.76 11.11
CA PHE A 280 -6.01 -4.21 11.58
C PHE A 280 -6.89 -3.74 10.40
N ILE A 281 -6.30 -3.09 9.40
CA ILE A 281 -6.98 -2.73 8.15
C ILE A 281 -7.48 -3.99 7.45
N THR A 282 -6.65 -5.01 7.31
CA THR A 282 -6.99 -6.26 6.64
C THR A 282 -8.14 -6.98 7.35
N LEU A 283 -8.10 -7.07 8.67
CA LEU A 283 -9.18 -7.63 9.47
C LEU A 283 -10.48 -6.85 9.29
N SER A 284 -10.41 -5.52 9.36
CA SER A 284 -11.60 -4.66 9.24
C SER A 284 -12.27 -4.78 7.86
N GLN A 285 -11.50 -4.99 6.80
CA GLN A 285 -12.01 -5.07 5.43
C GLN A 285 -12.50 -6.47 5.03
N TYR A 286 -11.77 -7.51 5.42
CA TYR A 286 -11.93 -8.85 4.86
C TYR A 286 -12.43 -9.90 5.86
N ALA A 287 -12.20 -9.71 7.16
CA ALA A 287 -12.47 -10.74 8.16
C ALA A 287 -12.95 -10.14 9.50
N SER A 288 -13.86 -9.16 9.46
CA SER A 288 -14.43 -8.53 10.64
C SER A 288 -15.50 -9.42 11.27
N THR A 289 -15.08 -10.53 11.87
CA THR A 289 -15.95 -11.47 12.59
C THR A 289 -15.75 -11.30 14.10
N GLU A 290 -16.78 -11.64 14.89
CA GLU A 290 -16.68 -11.59 16.35
C GLU A 290 -15.50 -12.44 16.87
N GLU A 291 -15.27 -13.62 16.29
CA GLU A 291 -14.14 -14.49 16.63
C GLU A 291 -12.78 -13.74 16.46
N ASN A 292 -12.57 -13.08 15.33
CA ASN A 292 -11.32 -12.37 15.09
C ASN A 292 -11.18 -11.12 15.98
N ILE A 293 -12.28 -10.48 16.35
CA ILE A 293 -12.25 -9.37 17.31
C ILE A 293 -11.94 -9.87 18.74
N LEU A 294 -12.44 -11.03 19.11
CA LEU A 294 -12.06 -11.66 20.40
C LEU A 294 -10.56 -12.07 20.41
N LYS A 295 -10.00 -12.50 19.27
CA LYS A 295 -8.54 -12.70 19.16
C LYS A 295 -7.79 -11.39 19.31
N LEU A 296 -8.27 -10.30 18.72
CA LEU A 296 -7.68 -8.98 18.90
C LEU A 296 -7.80 -8.50 20.35
N HIS A 297 -8.92 -8.75 21.02
CA HIS A 297 -9.08 -8.47 22.45
C HIS A 297 -8.04 -9.21 23.29
N ARG A 298 -7.90 -10.55 23.08
CA ARG A 298 -6.89 -11.37 23.77
C ARG A 298 -5.46 -10.92 23.48
N PHE A 299 -5.20 -10.46 22.26
CA PHE A 299 -3.91 -9.86 21.91
C PHE A 299 -3.59 -8.66 22.81
N PHE A 300 -4.52 -7.70 22.92
CA PHE A 300 -4.33 -6.55 23.81
C PHE A 300 -4.22 -6.95 25.27
N GLU A 301 -5.01 -7.92 25.73
CA GLU A 301 -4.91 -8.46 27.08
C GLU A 301 -3.50 -9.01 27.37
N ALA A 302 -2.95 -9.77 26.44
CA ALA A 302 -1.62 -10.36 26.55
C ALA A 302 -0.48 -9.31 26.49
N LEU A 303 -0.75 -8.08 26.05
CA LEU A 303 0.22 -6.97 26.08
C LEU A 303 0.26 -6.25 27.45
N ILE A 304 -0.78 -6.34 28.27
CA ILE A 304 -0.85 -5.61 29.54
C ILE A 304 0.33 -5.90 30.48
N PRO A 305 0.81 -7.15 30.62
CA PRO A 305 1.95 -7.46 31.50
C PRO A 305 3.22 -6.66 31.20
N TYR A 306 3.42 -6.24 29.93
CA TYR A 306 4.60 -5.45 29.56
C TYR A 306 4.59 -4.03 30.13
N MET A 307 3.43 -3.50 30.49
CA MET A 307 3.29 -2.14 31.05
C MET A 307 3.63 -2.08 32.54
N SER A 308 3.95 -3.19 33.17
CA SER A 308 4.20 -3.27 34.62
C SER A 308 5.41 -4.14 34.95
N ARG A 309 5.75 -4.19 36.23
CA ARG A 309 6.89 -4.95 36.75
C ARG A 309 6.73 -6.46 36.49
N PRO A 310 7.69 -7.11 35.82
CA PRO A 310 7.72 -8.56 35.72
C PRO A 310 7.87 -9.22 37.10
N GLU A 311 7.32 -10.41 37.27
CA GLU A 311 7.35 -11.15 38.58
C GLU A 311 8.76 -11.43 39.08
N ASN A 312 9.72 -11.64 38.20
CA ASN A 312 11.12 -11.95 38.54
C ASN A 312 11.98 -10.71 38.84
N VAL A 313 11.42 -9.50 38.82
CA VAL A 313 12.14 -8.25 39.08
C VAL A 313 11.75 -7.73 40.45
N SER A 314 12.72 -7.62 41.38
CA SER A 314 12.48 -7.18 42.75
C SER A 314 12.25 -5.68 42.92
N SER A 315 12.87 -4.84 42.05
CA SER A 315 12.78 -3.39 42.13
C SER A 315 12.75 -2.78 40.74
N CYS A 316 11.87 -1.81 40.52
CA CYS A 316 11.78 -1.05 39.28
C CYS A 316 11.24 0.37 39.56
N SER A 317 11.51 1.29 38.64
CA SER A 317 10.82 2.57 38.61
C SER A 317 9.53 2.46 37.79
N THR A 318 8.53 3.26 38.10
CA THR A 318 7.24 3.26 37.37
C THR A 318 7.37 3.67 35.92
N TRP A 319 8.44 4.36 35.54
CA TRP A 319 8.69 4.80 34.16
C TRP A 319 9.56 3.80 33.35
N ASP A 320 10.07 2.72 33.99
CA ASP A 320 10.88 1.71 33.28
C ASP A 320 10.13 0.97 32.18
N PHE A 321 8.81 1.15 32.10
CA PHE A 321 7.91 0.52 31.13
C PHE A 321 7.23 1.53 30.20
N ASP A 322 7.66 2.80 30.21
CA ASP A 322 6.96 3.86 29.47
C ASP A 322 7.02 3.68 27.95
N ASN A 323 8.07 3.01 27.42
CA ASN A 323 8.13 2.60 26.03
C ASN A 323 6.97 1.64 25.67
N PHE A 324 6.73 0.61 26.50
CA PHE A 324 5.62 -0.33 26.30
C PHE A 324 4.26 0.34 26.47
N LYS A 325 4.10 1.19 27.47
CA LYS A 325 2.86 1.94 27.69
C LYS A 325 2.52 2.79 26.47
N PHE A 326 3.52 3.48 25.90
CA PHE A 326 3.31 4.25 24.66
C PHE A 326 2.95 3.36 23.49
N ILE A 327 3.73 2.31 23.23
CA ILE A 327 3.55 1.38 22.10
C ILE A 327 2.15 0.75 22.16
N ILE A 328 1.73 0.26 23.33
CA ILE A 328 0.43 -0.41 23.50
C ILE A 328 -0.72 0.58 23.36
N HIS A 329 -0.60 1.77 23.94
CA HIS A 329 -1.57 2.85 23.74
C HIS A 329 -1.71 3.24 22.26
N GLU A 330 -0.59 3.46 21.56
CA GLU A 330 -0.58 3.76 20.12
C GLU A 330 -1.29 2.67 19.31
N LEU A 331 -0.98 1.39 19.55
CA LEU A 331 -1.61 0.27 18.86
C LEU A 331 -3.12 0.19 19.14
N PHE A 332 -3.53 0.42 20.39
CA PHE A 332 -4.96 0.39 20.76
C PHE A 332 -5.74 1.52 20.08
N LEU A 333 -5.18 2.73 20.06
CA LEU A 333 -5.77 3.85 19.33
C LEU A 333 -5.94 3.53 17.84
N TYR A 334 -4.93 2.94 17.20
CA TYR A 334 -5.02 2.54 15.80
C TYR A 334 -6.09 1.46 15.58
N ALA A 335 -6.21 0.47 16.47
CA ALA A 335 -7.26 -0.56 16.34
C ALA A 335 -8.65 0.07 16.37
N VAL A 336 -8.95 0.95 17.34
CA VAL A 336 -10.24 1.64 17.44
C VAL A 336 -10.46 2.60 16.26
N ALA A 337 -9.42 3.35 15.85
CA ALA A 337 -9.49 4.27 14.73
C ALA A 337 -9.81 3.55 13.41
N ILE A 338 -9.16 2.43 13.15
CA ILE A 338 -9.34 1.65 11.92
C ILE A 338 -10.71 0.98 11.91
N LEU A 339 -11.10 0.29 12.98
CA LEU A 339 -12.44 -0.31 13.07
C LEU A 339 -13.54 0.74 12.87
N THR A 340 -13.40 1.92 13.48
CA THR A 340 -14.34 3.03 13.32
C THR A 340 -14.36 3.58 11.88
N LYS A 341 -13.18 3.77 11.27
CA LYS A 341 -13.04 4.22 9.87
C LYS A 341 -13.74 3.30 8.88
N TYR A 342 -13.68 1.99 9.11
CA TYR A 342 -14.35 0.98 8.28
C TYR A 342 -15.77 0.64 8.76
N GLU A 343 -16.35 1.47 9.61
CA GLU A 343 -17.72 1.35 10.13
C GLU A 343 -18.02 0.01 10.83
N ARG A 344 -16.99 -0.57 11.45
CA ARG A 344 -17.08 -1.81 12.25
C ARG A 344 -17.50 -1.48 13.70
N PHE A 345 -18.64 -0.82 13.85
CA PHE A 345 -19.07 -0.22 15.12
C PHE A 345 -19.42 -1.26 16.20
N ARG A 346 -19.95 -2.43 15.79
CA ARG A 346 -20.22 -3.53 16.72
C ARG A 346 -18.93 -4.15 17.23
N GLU A 347 -17.96 -4.28 16.36
CA GLU A 347 -16.63 -4.79 16.67
C GLU A 347 -15.89 -3.85 17.63
N VAL A 348 -15.99 -2.54 17.42
CA VAL A 348 -15.51 -1.56 18.41
C VAL A 348 -16.19 -1.76 19.74
N ASN A 349 -17.53 -1.95 19.75
CA ASN A 349 -18.26 -2.18 20.98
C ASN A 349 -17.78 -3.44 21.71
N VAL A 350 -17.56 -4.55 21.01
CA VAL A 350 -17.00 -5.78 21.61
C VAL A 350 -15.65 -5.49 22.26
N LEU A 351 -14.72 -4.85 21.53
CA LEU A 351 -13.37 -4.54 22.04
C LEU A 351 -13.41 -3.63 23.29
N LEU A 352 -14.39 -2.72 23.39
CA LEU A 352 -14.47 -1.75 24.49
C LEU A 352 -15.41 -2.19 25.65
N THR A 353 -16.28 -3.19 25.44
CA THR A 353 -17.15 -3.71 26.51
C THR A 353 -16.52 -4.88 27.25
N GLN A 354 -15.75 -5.71 26.55
CA GLN A 354 -15.05 -6.85 27.15
C GLN A 354 -14.01 -6.33 28.12
N GLN A 355 -14.02 -6.90 29.32
CA GLN A 355 -13.02 -6.60 30.35
C GLN A 355 -11.73 -7.38 30.08
N TYR A 356 -10.60 -6.80 30.46
CA TYR A 356 -9.26 -7.35 30.31
C TYR A 356 -8.79 -7.93 31.64
N TYR A 357 -8.31 -9.16 31.63
CA TYR A 357 -7.81 -9.82 32.81
C TYR A 357 -6.35 -9.44 33.08
N ILE A 358 -6.07 -9.02 34.31
CA ILE A 358 -4.70 -8.72 34.79
C ILE A 358 -4.33 -9.71 35.89
N ALA A 359 -3.45 -10.66 35.55
CA ALA A 359 -2.93 -11.62 36.50
C ALA A 359 -2.26 -10.90 37.69
N GLY A 360 -2.36 -11.47 38.90
CA GLY A 360 -1.73 -10.94 40.10
C GLY A 360 -2.44 -9.75 40.75
N ARG A 361 -3.44 -9.10 40.13
CA ARG A 361 -4.17 -8.00 40.80
C ARG A 361 -5.00 -8.48 41.99
N ASN A 362 -5.55 -9.68 41.93
CA ASN A 362 -6.29 -10.29 43.03
C ASN A 362 -5.44 -10.48 44.30
N ASP A 363 -4.15 -10.71 44.14
CA ASP A 363 -3.21 -10.89 45.25
C ASP A 363 -3.06 -9.63 46.12
N TYR A 364 -3.46 -8.48 45.56
CA TYR A 364 -3.46 -7.20 46.25
C TYR A 364 -4.87 -6.70 46.60
N GLY A 365 -5.88 -7.58 46.55
CA GLY A 365 -7.27 -7.23 46.85
C GLY A 365 -7.93 -6.25 45.87
N LYS A 366 -7.40 -6.15 44.66
CA LYS A 366 -7.96 -5.34 43.58
C LYS A 366 -8.69 -6.21 42.57
N ASP A 367 -9.71 -5.66 41.91
CA ASP A 367 -10.38 -6.37 40.82
C ASP A 367 -9.38 -6.69 39.70
N ALA A 368 -9.34 -7.96 39.30
CA ALA A 368 -8.47 -8.44 38.23
C ALA A 368 -9.05 -8.14 36.84
N MET A 369 -10.35 -7.87 36.73
CA MET A 369 -11.03 -7.51 35.49
C MET A 369 -11.12 -6.00 35.40
N VAL A 370 -10.54 -5.42 34.34
CA VAL A 370 -10.47 -3.97 34.12
C VAL A 370 -11.02 -3.59 32.76
N GLY A 371 -11.48 -2.36 32.64
CA GLY A 371 -11.88 -1.81 31.34
C GLY A 371 -10.69 -1.44 30.46
N TYR A 372 -10.99 -0.99 29.23
CA TYR A 372 -10.00 -0.58 28.23
C TYR A 372 -9.16 0.63 28.67
N GLU A 373 -9.53 1.33 29.73
CA GLU A 373 -8.80 2.47 30.27
C GLU A 373 -7.38 2.09 30.70
N VAL A 374 -7.13 0.81 30.96
CA VAL A 374 -5.81 0.29 31.30
C VAL A 374 -4.76 0.58 30.20
N PHE A 375 -5.18 0.74 28.97
CA PHE A 375 -4.26 1.03 27.86
C PHE A 375 -3.78 2.48 27.79
N ARG A 376 -4.30 3.36 28.66
CA ARG A 376 -3.86 4.74 28.73
C ARG A 376 -3.25 5.05 30.10
N GLU A 377 -1.94 5.04 30.17
CA GLU A 377 -1.19 5.41 31.38
C GLU A 377 -0.36 6.67 31.17
N TYR A 378 -0.05 7.35 32.28
CA TYR A 378 0.82 8.52 32.29
C TYR A 378 2.27 8.12 32.08
N LEU A 379 2.98 8.81 31.18
CA LEU A 379 4.36 8.54 30.79
C LEU A 379 5.31 9.53 31.45
N ARG A 380 5.88 9.15 32.58
CA ARG A 380 6.78 10.01 33.38
C ARG A 380 8.07 10.35 32.65
N SER A 381 8.60 9.43 31.87
CA SER A 381 9.82 9.64 31.09
C SER A 381 9.67 10.76 30.07
N LEU A 382 8.51 10.88 29.42
CA LEU A 382 8.25 11.95 28.46
C LEU A 382 8.11 13.31 29.11
N GLU A 383 7.50 13.38 30.32
CA GLU A 383 7.43 14.60 31.10
C GLU A 383 8.84 15.01 31.58
N HIS A 384 9.64 14.05 32.07
CA HIS A 384 11.04 14.30 32.43
C HIS A 384 11.82 14.86 31.24
N ARG A 385 11.65 14.28 30.04
CA ARG A 385 12.28 14.73 28.79
C ARG A 385 11.92 16.18 28.48
N ASN A 386 10.63 16.54 28.59
CA ASN A 386 10.14 17.88 28.36
C ASN A 386 10.86 18.92 29.23
N ASN A 387 11.02 18.57 30.51
CA ASN A 387 11.67 19.43 31.48
C ASN A 387 13.21 19.46 31.30
N ARG A 388 13.86 18.32 31.12
CA ARG A 388 15.31 18.21 30.96
C ARG A 388 15.82 18.96 29.70
N LEU A 389 15.08 18.84 28.60
CA LEU A 389 15.43 19.45 27.33
C LEU A 389 14.80 20.86 27.14
N GLU A 390 14.08 21.36 28.15
CA GLU A 390 13.37 22.65 28.10
C GLU A 390 12.50 22.83 26.84
N LEU A 391 11.84 21.74 26.38
CA LEU A 391 11.10 21.72 25.09
C LEU A 391 9.84 22.59 25.14
N ARG A 392 9.32 22.87 26.34
CA ARG A 392 8.10 23.69 26.57
C ARG A 392 6.89 23.19 25.80
N ARG A 393 6.78 21.86 25.63
CA ARG A 393 5.64 21.23 24.95
C ARG A 393 4.51 20.99 25.96
N LEU A 394 3.26 21.08 25.46
CA LEU A 394 2.07 20.78 26.28
C LEU A 394 1.92 19.28 26.53
N SER A 395 2.29 18.43 25.56
CA SER A 395 2.34 16.99 25.69
C SER A 395 3.28 16.38 24.65
N ILE A 396 4.42 15.82 25.09
CA ILE A 396 5.30 15.06 24.18
C ILE A 396 4.61 13.78 23.73
N HIS A 397 3.74 13.19 24.55
CA HIS A 397 2.95 12.03 24.18
C HIS A 397 2.08 12.31 22.93
N ALA A 398 1.34 13.40 22.98
CA ALA A 398 0.52 13.85 21.84
C ALA A 398 1.38 14.18 20.62
N ASP A 399 2.53 14.83 20.80
CA ASP A 399 3.46 15.19 19.73
C ASP A 399 4.00 13.95 19.02
N LEU A 400 4.39 12.91 19.76
CA LEU A 400 4.86 11.63 19.21
C LEU A 400 3.75 10.94 18.42
N LEU A 401 2.51 10.89 18.92
CA LEU A 401 1.38 10.29 18.21
C LEU A 401 1.12 11.03 16.89
N GLU A 402 1.14 12.38 16.89
CA GLU A 402 0.96 13.19 15.69
C GLU A 402 2.09 12.95 14.67
N GLN A 403 3.35 13.04 15.11
CA GLN A 403 4.51 12.86 14.25
C GLN A 403 4.52 11.47 13.61
N ARG A 404 4.30 10.44 14.40
CA ARG A 404 4.34 9.04 13.97
C ARG A 404 3.17 8.67 13.06
N SER A 405 2.02 9.35 13.19
CA SER A 405 0.86 9.12 12.32
C SER A 405 1.17 9.39 10.84
N LYS A 406 2.10 10.30 10.52
CA LYS A 406 2.50 10.67 9.16
C LYS A 406 3.06 9.50 8.33
N THR A 407 3.57 8.46 8.99
CA THR A 407 4.14 7.27 8.34
C THR A 407 3.26 6.03 8.47
N SER A 408 2.04 6.16 9.01
CA SER A 408 1.14 5.03 9.31
C SER A 408 0.18 4.67 8.17
N GLY A 409 -0.05 5.58 7.22
CA GLY A 409 -1.11 5.46 6.22
C GLY A 409 -2.52 5.74 6.76
N ILE A 410 -2.66 6.09 8.04
CA ILE A 410 -3.91 6.51 8.69
C ILE A 410 -3.74 7.98 9.09
N GLU A 411 -4.62 8.83 8.60
CA GLU A 411 -4.60 10.26 8.94
C GLU A 411 -4.80 10.47 10.45
N PHE A 412 -4.07 11.40 11.03
CA PHE A 412 -4.13 11.71 12.45
C PHE A 412 -5.54 12.05 12.95
N ARG A 413 -6.38 12.61 12.08
CA ARG A 413 -7.79 12.89 12.39
C ARG A 413 -8.57 11.65 12.83
N TYR A 414 -8.28 10.46 12.29
CA TYR A 414 -8.94 9.23 12.72
C TYR A 414 -8.47 8.78 14.11
N LEU A 415 -7.21 9.05 14.48
CA LEU A 415 -6.74 8.81 15.84
C LEU A 415 -7.42 9.76 16.83
N MET A 416 -7.51 11.06 16.50
CA MET A 416 -8.26 12.03 17.32
C MET A 416 -9.73 11.62 17.49
N GLN A 417 -10.38 11.12 16.44
CA GLN A 417 -11.75 10.61 16.51
C GLN A 417 -11.86 9.39 17.44
N ALA A 418 -10.91 8.46 17.35
CA ALA A 418 -10.89 7.29 18.23
C ALA A 418 -10.66 7.67 19.69
N ASP A 419 -9.71 8.55 19.94
CA ASP A 419 -9.39 9.06 21.28
C ASP A 419 -10.60 9.78 21.90
N PHE A 420 -11.32 10.56 21.08
CA PHE A 420 -12.57 11.21 21.48
C PHE A 420 -13.69 10.20 21.80
N ILE A 421 -13.83 9.14 21.01
CA ILE A 421 -14.80 8.06 21.28
C ILE A 421 -14.48 7.40 22.62
N LEU A 422 -13.23 7.05 22.87
CA LEU A 422 -12.77 6.43 24.11
C LEU A 422 -13.03 7.33 25.31
N PHE A 423 -12.73 8.62 25.19
CA PHE A 423 -13.03 9.63 26.21
C PHE A 423 -14.52 9.74 26.53
N LEU A 424 -15.38 9.85 25.50
CA LEU A 424 -16.82 9.96 25.70
C LEU A 424 -17.40 8.70 26.33
N ARG A 425 -17.02 7.53 25.80
CA ARG A 425 -17.48 6.25 26.31
C ARG A 425 -17.10 6.05 27.79
N ASN A 426 -15.86 6.40 28.13
CA ASN A 426 -15.40 6.41 29.52
C ASN A 426 -16.26 7.37 30.37
N GLY A 427 -16.53 8.58 29.87
CA GLY A 427 -17.38 9.55 30.55
C GLY A 427 -18.83 9.08 30.77
N ILE A 428 -19.38 8.24 29.89
CA ILE A 428 -20.74 7.69 29.99
C ILE A 428 -20.80 6.56 31.03
N HIS A 429 -19.85 5.63 30.99
CA HIS A 429 -19.94 4.35 31.73
C HIS A 429 -19.24 4.33 33.05
N GLN A 430 -18.30 5.28 33.30
CA GLN A 430 -17.56 5.32 34.56
C GLN A 430 -18.08 6.36 35.54
N THR A 431 -18.23 5.90 36.77
CA THR A 431 -18.59 6.73 37.92
C THR A 431 -17.40 7.20 38.72
N ASP A 432 -16.24 6.50 38.63
CA ASP A 432 -15.03 6.80 39.39
C ASP A 432 -14.05 7.69 38.64
N SER A 433 -13.58 8.75 39.31
CA SER A 433 -12.64 9.72 38.73
C SER A 433 -11.18 9.22 38.63
N TYR A 434 -10.87 8.06 39.22
CA TYR A 434 -9.48 7.54 39.29
C TYR A 434 -9.03 6.76 38.04
N THR A 435 -9.97 6.33 37.20
CA THR A 435 -9.69 5.54 35.99
C THR A 435 -10.27 6.24 34.77
N SER A 436 -9.87 7.49 34.52
CA SER A 436 -10.38 8.26 33.39
C SER A 436 -9.49 8.14 32.16
N TRP A 437 -10.08 7.93 30.99
CA TRP A 437 -9.36 8.05 29.73
C TRP A 437 -8.96 9.49 29.47
N PHE A 438 -7.65 9.77 29.37
CA PHE A 438 -7.15 11.10 29.00
C PHE A 438 -6.85 11.12 27.48
N PRO A 439 -7.56 11.95 26.68
CA PRO A 439 -7.47 11.91 25.23
C PRO A 439 -6.32 12.78 24.72
N ASP A 440 -5.08 12.27 24.76
CA ASP A 440 -3.86 13.03 24.43
C ASP A 440 -3.91 13.71 23.07
N THR A 441 -4.48 13.03 22.06
CA THR A 441 -4.50 13.56 20.68
C THR A 441 -5.40 14.77 20.52
N LEU A 442 -6.36 14.98 21.42
CA LEU A 442 -7.29 16.11 21.37
C LEU A 442 -6.62 17.46 21.71
N LEU A 443 -5.38 17.47 22.15
CA LEU A 443 -4.55 18.68 22.19
C LEU A 443 -4.52 19.39 20.84
N TYR A 444 -4.58 18.64 19.75
CA TYR A 444 -4.50 19.17 18.38
C TYR A 444 -5.84 19.56 17.76
N VAL A 445 -6.92 19.50 18.53
CA VAL A 445 -8.28 19.84 18.06
C VAL A 445 -8.52 21.35 17.98
N GLY A 446 -7.70 22.20 18.59
CA GLY A 446 -7.93 23.63 18.83
C GLY A 446 -8.45 24.49 17.66
N HIS A 447 -8.32 24.01 16.42
CA HIS A 447 -8.86 24.68 15.23
C HIS A 447 -10.03 23.93 14.57
N PHE A 448 -10.49 22.82 15.17
CA PHE A 448 -11.63 22.06 14.66
C PHE A 448 -12.95 22.65 15.19
N HIS A 449 -13.71 23.24 14.30
CA HIS A 449 -15.04 23.79 14.60
C HIS A 449 -16.17 22.89 14.06
N SER A 450 -15.88 21.61 13.76
CA SER A 450 -16.85 20.69 13.19
C SER A 450 -16.80 19.33 13.89
N ALA A 451 -17.92 18.59 13.83
CA ALA A 451 -17.98 17.22 14.32
C ALA A 451 -16.99 16.30 13.60
N PHE A 452 -16.48 15.29 14.30
CA PHE A 452 -15.77 14.19 13.68
C PHE A 452 -16.68 13.44 12.71
N GLU A 453 -16.09 12.78 11.70
CA GLU A 453 -16.82 12.20 10.58
C GLU A 453 -17.94 11.25 11.02
N VAL A 454 -17.67 10.32 11.94
CA VAL A 454 -18.68 9.39 12.45
C VAL A 454 -19.87 10.11 13.08
N PHE A 455 -19.65 11.20 13.77
CA PHE A 455 -20.70 11.99 14.41
C PHE A 455 -21.38 12.96 13.43
N ALA A 456 -20.65 13.51 12.48
CA ALA A 456 -21.23 14.33 11.41
C ALA A 456 -22.21 13.50 10.57
N ARG A 457 -21.86 12.26 10.21
CA ARG A 457 -22.73 11.29 9.53
C ARG A 457 -23.90 10.86 10.42
N SER A 458 -23.73 10.82 11.72
CA SER A 458 -24.76 10.52 12.72
C SER A 458 -25.87 11.59 12.81
N SER A 459 -25.79 12.66 12.01
CA SER A 459 -26.95 13.54 11.78
C SER A 459 -28.12 12.78 11.12
N SER A 460 -27.84 11.74 10.33
CA SER A 460 -28.82 10.77 9.86
C SER A 460 -29.19 9.81 11.01
N LYS A 461 -30.52 9.63 11.23
CA LYS A 461 -31.04 8.71 12.23
C LYS A 461 -30.61 7.26 11.96
N SER A 462 -30.68 6.82 10.72
CA SER A 462 -30.28 5.46 10.33
C SER A 462 -28.80 5.19 10.54
N TYR A 463 -27.95 6.19 10.33
CA TYR A 463 -26.52 6.08 10.60
C TYR A 463 -26.23 6.10 12.10
N PHE A 464 -26.90 6.99 12.86
CA PHE A 464 -26.76 7.06 14.31
C PHE A 464 -27.08 5.73 14.99
N GLU A 465 -28.16 5.05 14.57
CA GLU A 465 -28.54 3.74 15.11
C GLU A 465 -27.46 2.66 14.95
N LYS A 466 -26.57 2.81 13.97
CA LYS A 466 -25.39 1.96 13.81
C LYS A 466 -24.20 2.49 14.61
N ALA A 467 -23.92 3.79 14.51
CA ALA A 467 -22.77 4.42 15.13
C ALA A 467 -22.84 4.49 16.66
N LYS A 468 -24.02 4.51 17.27
CA LYS A 468 -24.19 4.55 18.72
C LYS A 468 -23.48 3.42 19.48
N TYR A 469 -23.23 2.28 18.81
CA TYR A 469 -22.46 1.17 19.37
C TYR A 469 -21.05 1.56 19.79
N VAL A 470 -20.37 2.50 19.11
CA VAL A 470 -19.03 2.92 19.50
C VAL A 470 -18.99 3.59 20.87
N LEU A 471 -20.11 4.24 21.25
CA LEU A 471 -20.29 4.85 22.57
C LEU A 471 -20.87 3.89 23.61
N GLY A 472 -21.34 2.71 23.19
CA GLY A 472 -21.98 1.73 24.07
C GLY A 472 -23.30 2.24 24.67
N ILE A 473 -24.07 3.05 23.94
CA ILE A 473 -25.33 3.62 24.38
C ILE A 473 -26.50 2.99 23.63
N ASP A 474 -27.66 2.96 24.29
CA ASP A 474 -28.89 2.48 23.68
C ASP A 474 -29.70 3.64 23.05
N LYS A 475 -29.64 4.81 23.65
CA LYS A 475 -30.45 5.97 23.26
C LYS A 475 -29.68 7.29 23.42
N LEU A 476 -30.11 8.29 22.69
CA LEU A 476 -29.49 9.64 22.68
C LEU A 476 -29.54 10.33 24.06
N SER A 477 -30.54 9.98 24.91
CA SER A 477 -30.64 10.53 26.27
C SER A 477 -29.42 10.29 27.14
N ASP A 478 -28.67 9.21 26.88
CA ASP A 478 -27.47 8.87 27.65
C ASP A 478 -26.34 9.90 27.38
N LEU A 479 -26.26 10.42 26.14
CA LEU A 479 -25.39 11.55 25.80
C LEU A 479 -25.85 12.87 26.41
N ASN A 480 -27.15 13.12 26.53
CA ASN A 480 -27.68 14.34 27.15
C ASN A 480 -27.22 14.47 28.59
N GLU A 481 -27.22 13.37 29.35
CA GLU A 481 -26.77 13.38 30.73
C GLU A 481 -25.27 13.72 30.84
N LEU A 482 -24.45 13.11 29.99
CA LEU A 482 -23.00 13.41 29.94
C LEU A 482 -22.73 14.86 29.56
N MET A 483 -23.38 15.39 28.51
CA MET A 483 -23.20 16.78 28.10
C MET A 483 -23.63 17.75 29.20
N ASN A 484 -24.75 17.48 29.88
CA ASN A 484 -25.19 18.28 31.02
C ASN A 484 -24.19 18.23 32.20
N ALA A 485 -23.55 17.07 32.43
CA ALA A 485 -22.52 16.96 33.46
C ALA A 485 -21.28 17.81 33.18
N TYR A 486 -20.86 17.91 31.92
CA TYR A 486 -19.78 18.83 31.54
C TYR A 486 -20.21 20.30 31.63
N ASN A 487 -21.39 20.67 31.12
CA ASN A 487 -21.90 22.04 31.14
C ASN A 487 -22.11 22.58 32.56
N THR A 488 -22.48 21.73 33.50
CA THR A 488 -22.70 22.10 34.91
C THR A 488 -21.43 21.99 35.77
N GLY A 489 -20.30 21.56 35.17
CA GLY A 489 -19.04 21.35 35.89
C GLY A 489 -19.01 20.15 36.83
N ARG A 490 -20.05 19.28 36.81
CA ARG A 490 -20.05 18.02 37.58
C ARG A 490 -18.97 17.06 37.11
N LYS A 491 -18.67 17.04 35.80
CA LYS A 491 -17.50 16.38 35.22
C LYS A 491 -16.57 17.44 34.65
N LYS A 492 -15.26 17.28 34.89
CA LYS A 492 -14.22 18.19 34.35
C LYS A 492 -13.75 17.70 32.99
N LEU A 493 -13.54 18.64 32.08
CA LEU A 493 -12.88 18.35 30.81
C LEU A 493 -11.36 18.27 31.01
N PRO A 494 -10.67 17.45 30.23
CA PRO A 494 -9.22 17.49 30.12
C PRO A 494 -8.73 18.87 29.69
N THR A 495 -7.63 19.32 30.29
CA THR A 495 -6.99 20.59 29.95
C THR A 495 -5.49 20.42 29.80
N TRP A 496 -4.92 21.11 28.81
CA TRP A 496 -3.47 21.26 28.63
C TRP A 496 -3.15 22.74 28.87
N GLN A 497 -2.79 23.07 30.12
CA GLN A 497 -2.68 24.44 30.59
C GLN A 497 -3.99 25.22 30.40
N PHE A 498 -4.09 26.04 29.36
CA PHE A 498 -5.27 26.84 29.04
C PHE A 498 -6.08 26.27 27.88
N GLU A 499 -5.57 25.24 27.20
CA GLU A 499 -6.21 24.61 26.06
C GLU A 499 -7.20 23.54 26.50
N SER A 500 -8.35 23.49 25.86
CA SER A 500 -9.36 22.43 26.05
C SER A 500 -10.19 22.32 24.76
N PHE A 501 -11.13 21.41 24.74
CA PHE A 501 -12.03 21.20 23.60
C PHE A 501 -13.50 21.23 24.02
N SER A 502 -14.39 21.41 23.03
CA SER A 502 -15.84 21.34 23.26
C SER A 502 -16.39 19.99 22.80
N PRO A 503 -16.79 19.09 23.71
CA PRO A 503 -17.38 17.79 23.33
C PRO A 503 -18.62 17.93 22.46
N SER A 504 -19.48 18.92 22.71
CA SER A 504 -20.70 19.16 21.93
C SER A 504 -20.43 19.53 20.48
N VAL A 505 -19.35 20.30 20.23
CA VAL A 505 -18.91 20.66 18.86
C VAL A 505 -18.38 19.43 18.14
N LEU A 506 -17.48 18.66 18.78
CA LEU A 506 -16.87 17.47 18.18
C LEU A 506 -17.86 16.33 17.94
N LEU A 507 -18.93 16.27 18.74
CA LEU A 507 -20.09 15.40 18.52
C LEU A 507 -21.05 15.91 17.43
N GLY A 508 -21.06 17.22 17.16
CA GLY A 508 -22.18 17.82 16.42
C GLY A 508 -23.51 17.61 17.14
N PHE A 509 -23.50 17.69 18.47
CA PHE A 509 -24.54 17.20 19.39
C PHE A 509 -25.96 17.66 19.01
N GLU A 510 -26.13 18.92 18.66
CA GLU A 510 -27.44 19.48 18.27
C GLU A 510 -28.00 18.90 16.97
N ARG A 511 -27.18 18.19 16.19
CA ARG A 511 -27.56 17.66 14.87
C ARG A 511 -27.73 16.13 14.87
N LEU A 512 -27.42 15.47 15.98
CA LEU A 512 -27.46 14.00 16.05
C LEU A 512 -28.89 13.49 15.83
N ALA A 513 -29.04 12.49 14.94
CA ALA A 513 -30.27 11.78 14.63
C ALA A 513 -31.45 12.68 14.21
N GLN A 514 -31.20 13.88 13.65
CA GLN A 514 -32.27 14.79 13.24
C GLN A 514 -32.74 14.59 11.80
N LYS A 515 -31.90 14.01 10.95
CA LYS A 515 -32.25 13.76 9.55
C LYS A 515 -32.76 12.32 9.39
N VAL A 516 -33.81 12.17 8.61
CA VAL A 516 -34.39 10.84 8.28
C VAL A 516 -33.45 10.08 7.38
#